data_619cadbfc924931ac59578b96ccd8253
#
_entry.id   619cadbfc924931ac59578b96ccd8253
#
_cell.length_a   1.000
_cell.length_b   1.000
_cell.length_c   1.000
_cell.angle_alpha   90.00
_cell.angle_beta   90.00
_cell.angle_gamma   90.00
#
_symmetry.space_group_name_H-M   'P 1'
#
loop_
_entity.id
_entity.type
_entity.pdbx_description
1 polymer ?
#
loop_
_entity_poly.entity_id
_entity_poly.type
_entity_poly.pdbx_seq_one_letter_code
_entity_poly.pdbx_strand_id
1 'polypeptide(L)'
;GGMTEGRKEDSNGGTAESPKGAGRAGGCRKGREYMIRYIKGILTEADDQGIVLENNGIGFYIFVPAAMFAGSLPMGEEIRIYTYLNVKEDDMQLYGFLTRDDLEVFRLLLGVSGVGPKAGLGILSALSADELRFAVLSDDAAAIAKAPGIGKKTAQKLILELKDKLDLEEAFEQKLSHQA
;
A
#
# COMPACT_ATOMS: atom_id res chain seq x y z
N GLY A 1 -64.09 -45.30 -23.67
CA GLY A 1 -63.06 -44.84 -24.57
C GLY A 1 -62.52 -43.49 -24.11
N GLY A 2 -61.32 -43.43 -23.69
CA GLY A 2 -60.65 -42.17 -23.39
C GLY A 2 -59.15 -42.42 -23.37
N MET A 3 -58.48 -42.01 -24.44
CA MET A 3 -57.05 -42.05 -24.56
C MET A 3 -56.42 -40.91 -23.78
N THR A 4 -55.47 -41.20 -22.93
CA THR A 4 -54.61 -40.23 -22.25
C THR A 4 -53.27 -40.19 -22.97
N GLU A 5 -53.00 -39.09 -23.68
CA GLU A 5 -51.67 -38.79 -24.27
C GLU A 5 -50.74 -38.23 -23.18
N GLY A 6 -49.61 -38.90 -23.02
CA GLY A 6 -48.52 -38.44 -22.14
C GLY A 6 -47.72 -37.33 -22.77
N ARG A 7 -47.59 -36.22 -22.08
CA ARG A 7 -46.76 -35.08 -22.43
C ARG A 7 -45.33 -35.35 -21.90
N LYS A 8 -44.37 -35.46 -22.77
CA LYS A 8 -42.93 -35.49 -22.43
C LYS A 8 -42.50 -34.08 -21.98
N GLU A 9 -41.99 -33.96 -20.80
CA GLU A 9 -41.25 -32.77 -20.33
C GLU A 9 -39.78 -32.88 -20.79
N ASP A 10 -39.42 -32.04 -21.74
CA ASP A 10 -38.03 -31.85 -22.09
C ASP A 10 -37.38 -30.91 -21.06
N SER A 11 -36.57 -31.49 -20.18
CA SER A 11 -35.70 -30.75 -19.26
C SER A 11 -34.49 -30.21 -20.03
N ASN A 12 -34.55 -28.95 -20.43
CA ASN A 12 -33.43 -28.21 -20.97
C ASN A 12 -32.56 -27.69 -19.83
N GLY A 13 -31.53 -28.44 -19.48
CA GLY A 13 -30.50 -28.03 -18.54
C GLY A 13 -29.57 -26.97 -19.14
N GLY A 14 -29.92 -25.71 -18.99
CA GLY A 14 -29.01 -24.62 -19.31
C GLY A 14 -27.86 -24.57 -18.29
N THR A 15 -26.71 -25.09 -18.67
CA THR A 15 -25.47 -24.86 -17.94
C THR A 15 -25.08 -23.41 -18.13
N ALA A 16 -25.19 -22.61 -17.06
CA ALA A 16 -24.66 -21.25 -17.04
C ALA A 16 -23.14 -21.33 -17.14
N GLU A 17 -22.58 -20.98 -18.28
CA GLU A 17 -21.15 -20.74 -18.45
C GLU A 17 -20.74 -19.50 -17.65
N SER A 18 -19.88 -19.71 -16.65
CA SER A 18 -19.19 -18.64 -15.95
C SER A 18 -18.25 -17.90 -16.92
N PRO A 19 -18.16 -16.57 -16.87
CA PRO A 19 -17.26 -15.83 -17.75
C PRO A 19 -15.81 -16.15 -17.42
N LYS A 20 -15.15 -16.87 -18.30
CA LYS A 20 -13.68 -17.02 -18.33
C LYS A 20 -13.09 -15.70 -18.77
N GLY A 21 -12.44 -14.98 -17.83
CA GLY A 21 -11.70 -13.79 -18.20
C GLY A 21 -11.52 -12.75 -17.10
N ALA A 22 -11.25 -13.18 -15.86
CA ALA A 22 -10.63 -12.29 -14.91
C ALA A 22 -9.11 -12.44 -15.06
N GLY A 23 -8.46 -11.43 -15.65
CA GLY A 23 -7.02 -11.36 -15.75
C GLY A 23 -6.39 -11.58 -14.38
N ARG A 24 -5.42 -12.46 -14.31
CA ARG A 24 -4.58 -12.67 -13.12
C ARG A 24 -3.90 -11.36 -12.79
N ALA A 25 -4.47 -10.62 -11.83
CA ALA A 25 -3.75 -9.58 -11.13
C ALA A 25 -2.50 -10.19 -10.51
N GLY A 26 -1.38 -9.51 -10.73
CA GLY A 26 -0.04 -9.98 -10.40
C GLY A 26 0.09 -10.62 -9.03
N GLY A 27 0.93 -11.65 -8.96
CA GLY A 27 1.08 -12.56 -7.87
C GLY A 27 1.13 -11.90 -6.49
N CYS A 28 0.14 -12.19 -5.69
CA CYS A 28 0.15 -11.92 -4.27
C CYS A 28 1.31 -12.73 -3.66
N ARG A 29 2.38 -12.06 -3.24
CA ARG A 29 3.47 -12.71 -2.50
C ARG A 29 2.86 -13.37 -1.26
N LYS A 30 3.00 -14.68 -1.15
CA LYS A 30 2.70 -15.44 0.06
C LYS A 30 3.39 -14.76 1.26
N GLY A 31 2.61 -14.24 2.23
CA GLY A 31 3.22 -13.97 3.50
C GLY A 31 2.67 -12.90 4.41
N ARG A 32 1.79 -12.00 4.01
CA ARG A 32 1.09 -11.14 4.97
C ARG A 32 -0.24 -10.70 4.39
N GLU A 33 -1.32 -11.24 4.91
CA GLU A 33 -2.66 -10.70 4.71
C GLU A 33 -2.76 -9.42 5.51
N TYR A 34 -2.88 -8.28 4.81
CA TYR A 34 -3.10 -6.99 5.46
C TYR A 34 -4.60 -6.81 5.68
N MET A 35 -5.01 -6.69 6.92
CA MET A 35 -6.41 -6.56 7.32
C MET A 35 -7.06 -5.29 6.74
N ILE A 36 -6.37 -4.15 6.82
CA ILE A 36 -6.85 -2.87 6.30
C ILE A 36 -5.85 -2.39 5.23
N ARG A 37 -6.29 -2.41 3.97
CA ARG A 37 -5.42 -2.06 2.82
C ARG A 37 -5.57 -0.62 2.40
N TYR A 38 -6.75 -0.07 2.53
CA TYR A 38 -7.05 1.33 2.29
C TYR A 38 -8.31 1.73 3.07
N ILE A 39 -8.44 3.02 3.30
CA ILE A 39 -9.67 3.64 3.80
C ILE A 39 -10.07 4.72 2.81
N LYS A 40 -11.33 4.68 2.38
CA LYS A 40 -11.96 5.71 1.57
C LYS A 40 -13.00 6.41 2.42
N GLY A 41 -12.89 7.72 2.56
CA GLY A 41 -13.78 8.50 3.40
C GLY A 41 -13.60 9.99 3.21
N ILE A 42 -14.39 10.75 3.94
CA ILE A 42 -14.34 12.21 3.94
C ILE A 42 -13.21 12.67 4.86
N LEU A 43 -12.37 13.58 4.37
CA LEU A 43 -11.34 14.21 5.19
C LEU A 43 -11.98 15.25 6.11
N THR A 44 -12.10 14.93 7.41
CA THR A 44 -12.79 15.77 8.39
C THR A 44 -11.84 16.59 9.25
N GLU A 45 -10.67 16.05 9.56
CA GLU A 45 -9.69 16.69 10.43
C GLU A 45 -8.27 16.42 9.93
N ALA A 46 -7.35 17.33 10.24
CA ALA A 46 -5.94 17.17 10.00
C ALA A 46 -5.13 17.91 11.07
N ASP A 47 -4.00 17.33 11.47
CA ASP A 47 -3.01 17.94 12.34
C ASP A 47 -1.60 17.77 11.75
N ASP A 48 -0.57 18.06 12.53
CA ASP A 48 0.83 17.98 12.09
C ASP A 48 1.37 16.56 11.93
N GLN A 49 0.64 15.55 12.38
CA GLN A 49 1.05 14.13 12.35
C GLN A 49 0.16 13.25 11.49
N GLY A 50 -1.10 13.65 11.29
CA GLY A 50 -2.05 12.79 10.64
C GLY A 50 -3.35 13.46 10.21
N ILE A 51 -4.25 12.62 9.76
CA ILE A 51 -5.58 13.01 9.28
C ILE A 51 -6.65 12.12 9.89
N VAL A 52 -7.88 12.63 9.91
CA VAL A 52 -9.07 11.81 10.19
C VAL A 52 -9.89 11.66 8.92
N LEU A 53 -10.12 10.41 8.52
CA LEU A 53 -11.08 10.05 7.49
C LEU A 53 -12.35 9.50 8.15
N GLU A 54 -13.48 10.10 7.83
CA GLU A 54 -14.78 9.58 8.23
C GLU A 54 -15.36 8.66 7.15
N ASN A 55 -15.65 7.43 7.56
CA ASN A 55 -16.35 6.45 6.74
C ASN A 55 -17.50 5.87 7.54
N ASN A 56 -18.73 6.05 7.05
CA ASN A 56 -19.96 5.56 7.69
C ASN A 56 -20.09 5.93 9.19
N GLY A 57 -19.72 7.16 9.54
CA GLY A 57 -19.83 7.64 10.92
C GLY A 57 -18.68 7.20 11.83
N ILE A 58 -17.65 6.57 11.31
CA ILE A 58 -16.44 6.19 12.03
C ILE A 58 -15.28 7.07 11.55
N GLY A 59 -14.64 7.79 12.48
CA GLY A 59 -13.43 8.56 12.21
C GLY A 59 -12.18 7.70 12.41
N PHE A 60 -11.40 7.52 11.37
CA PHE A 60 -10.12 6.82 11.41
C PHE A 60 -8.98 7.82 11.45
N TYR A 61 -8.20 7.82 12.53
CA TYR A 61 -6.98 8.59 12.58
C TYR A 61 -5.85 7.84 11.88
N ILE A 62 -5.21 8.49 10.92
CA ILE A 62 -4.17 7.90 10.07
C ILE A 62 -2.94 8.79 10.11
N PHE A 63 -1.82 8.27 10.59
CA PHE A 63 -0.53 8.94 10.49
C PHE A 63 -0.09 8.99 9.03
N VAL A 64 0.29 10.15 8.55
CA VAL A 64 0.69 10.37 7.17
C VAL A 64 1.98 11.18 7.08
N PRO A 65 2.74 11.07 5.98
CA PRO A 65 3.94 11.87 5.80
C PRO A 65 3.61 13.37 5.78
N ALA A 66 4.42 14.19 6.44
CA ALA A 66 4.23 15.64 6.46
C ALA A 66 4.25 16.27 5.05
N ALA A 67 5.02 15.69 4.12
CA ALA A 67 5.06 16.12 2.72
C ALA A 67 3.70 15.94 1.99
N MET A 68 2.83 15.07 2.48
CA MET A 68 1.48 14.88 1.94
C MET A 68 0.62 16.15 2.07
N PHE A 69 0.96 17.01 3.02
CA PHE A 69 0.27 18.26 3.32
C PHE A 69 0.92 19.50 2.69
N ALA A 70 1.98 19.34 1.91
CA ALA A 70 2.68 20.44 1.24
C ALA A 70 1.81 21.21 0.22
N GLY A 71 0.62 20.65 -0.11
CA GLY A 71 -0.43 21.29 -0.89
C GLY A 71 -1.65 21.63 -0.06
N SER A 72 -2.68 22.13 -0.71
CA SER A 72 -3.98 22.34 -0.07
C SER A 72 -4.62 21.00 0.26
N LEU A 73 -4.95 20.79 1.52
CA LEU A 73 -5.71 19.62 1.95
C LEU A 73 -7.14 19.71 1.44
N PRO A 74 -7.68 18.64 0.83
CA PRO A 74 -9.07 18.60 0.34
C PRO A 74 -10.04 18.35 1.51
N MET A 75 -10.11 19.31 2.45
CA MET A 75 -11.01 19.21 3.60
C MET A 75 -12.46 19.10 3.14
N GLY A 76 -13.20 18.15 3.71
CA GLY A 76 -14.59 17.89 3.34
C GLY A 76 -14.78 17.07 2.07
N GLU A 77 -13.72 16.71 1.37
CA GLU A 77 -13.78 15.88 0.15
C GLU A 77 -13.55 14.41 0.49
N GLU A 78 -14.06 13.53 -0.38
CA GLU A 78 -13.82 12.10 -0.29
C GLU A 78 -12.47 11.76 -0.91
N ILE A 79 -11.60 11.14 -0.12
CA ILE A 79 -10.29 10.66 -0.58
C ILE A 79 -10.07 9.20 -0.21
N ARG A 80 -9.11 8.56 -0.88
CA ARG A 80 -8.65 7.21 -0.57
C ARG A 80 -7.22 7.28 -0.09
N ILE A 81 -6.96 6.66 1.05
CA ILE A 81 -5.62 6.54 1.64
C ILE A 81 -5.28 5.06 1.73
N TYR A 82 -4.14 4.67 1.18
CA TYR A 82 -3.60 3.32 1.29
C TYR A 82 -2.90 3.16 2.63
N THR A 83 -3.28 2.14 3.39
CA THR A 83 -2.95 2.04 4.79
C THR A 83 -2.09 0.83 5.14
N TYR A 84 -1.29 1.03 6.17
CA TYR A 84 -0.59 -0.01 6.90
C TYR A 84 -1.08 0.00 8.35
N LEU A 85 -1.64 -1.13 8.81
CA LEU A 85 -2.05 -1.29 10.20
C LEU A 85 -0.89 -1.86 11.01
N ASN A 86 -0.41 -1.09 11.98
CA ASN A 86 0.58 -1.52 12.94
C ASN A 86 -0.12 -1.90 14.24
N VAL A 87 -0.05 -3.17 14.60
CA VAL A 87 -0.65 -3.71 15.81
C VAL A 87 0.44 -4.05 16.82
N LYS A 88 0.35 -3.47 17.99
CA LYS A 88 1.17 -3.79 19.16
C LYS A 88 0.29 -4.35 20.25
N GLU A 89 0.91 -4.81 21.34
CA GLU A 89 0.20 -5.39 22.48
C GLU A 89 -0.80 -4.41 23.11
N ASP A 90 -0.43 -3.14 23.18
CA ASP A 90 -1.16 -2.06 23.85
C ASP A 90 -1.63 -0.93 22.92
N ASP A 91 -1.38 -1.04 21.61
CA ASP A 91 -1.68 0.04 20.66
C ASP A 91 -1.97 -0.50 19.25
N MET A 92 -2.82 0.23 18.52
CA MET A 92 -3.10 0.01 17.11
C MET A 92 -3.01 1.33 16.36
N GLN A 93 -2.14 1.40 15.36
CA GLN A 93 -1.89 2.60 14.60
C GLN A 93 -2.07 2.36 13.10
N LEU A 94 -2.72 3.30 12.42
CA LEU A 94 -2.80 3.33 10.97
C LEU A 94 -1.78 4.32 10.43
N TYR A 95 -1.01 3.89 9.45
CA TYR A 95 -0.13 4.71 8.64
C TYR A 95 -0.66 4.74 7.22
N GLY A 96 -0.66 5.90 6.59
CA GLY A 96 -1.32 6.05 5.29
C GLY A 96 -0.55 6.89 4.28
N PHE A 97 -0.83 6.59 3.00
CA PHE A 97 -0.18 7.18 1.84
C PHE A 97 -1.19 7.40 0.72
N LEU A 98 -0.95 8.42 -0.11
CA LEU A 98 -1.83 8.72 -1.24
C LEU A 98 -1.75 7.69 -2.36
N THR A 99 -0.60 7.04 -2.52
CA THR A 99 -0.38 6.08 -3.59
C THR A 99 0.00 4.70 -3.04
N ARG A 100 -0.25 3.67 -3.84
CA ARG A 100 0.22 2.31 -3.50
C ARG A 100 1.73 2.22 -3.50
N ASP A 101 2.38 2.96 -4.38
CA ASP A 101 3.82 2.98 -4.52
C ASP A 101 4.50 3.50 -3.25
N ASP A 102 4.00 4.61 -2.70
CA ASP A 102 4.50 5.14 -1.42
C ASP A 102 4.32 4.13 -0.27
N LEU A 103 3.18 3.43 -0.24
CA LEU A 103 2.94 2.38 0.75
C LEU A 103 3.92 1.21 0.59
N GLU A 104 4.22 0.78 -0.64
CA GLU A 104 5.19 -0.30 -0.88
C GLU A 104 6.60 0.12 -0.46
N VAL A 105 7.02 1.34 -0.76
CA VAL A 105 8.29 1.89 -0.29
C VAL A 105 8.34 1.95 1.24
N PHE A 106 7.26 2.37 1.88
CA PHE A 106 7.16 2.33 3.34
C PHE A 106 7.33 0.92 3.91
N ARG A 107 6.72 -0.08 3.28
CA ARG A 107 6.89 -1.49 3.66
C ARG A 107 8.32 -1.98 3.48
N LEU A 108 8.98 -1.58 2.41
CA LEU A 108 10.40 -1.88 2.21
C LEU A 108 11.26 -1.29 3.34
N LEU A 109 10.98 -0.05 3.73
CA LEU A 109 11.66 0.60 4.86
C LEU A 109 11.47 -0.15 6.17
N LEU A 110 10.26 -0.64 6.46
CA LEU A 110 9.97 -1.44 7.65
C LEU A 110 10.73 -2.78 7.67
N GLY A 111 11.14 -3.28 6.51
CA GLY A 111 11.96 -4.47 6.39
C GLY A 111 13.43 -4.25 6.73
N VAL A 112 13.86 -3.00 6.88
CA VAL A 112 15.23 -2.64 7.27
C VAL A 112 15.37 -2.69 8.79
N SER A 113 16.37 -3.41 9.27
CA SER A 113 16.65 -3.52 10.69
C SER A 113 16.94 -2.15 11.33
N GLY A 114 16.20 -1.80 12.37
CA GLY A 114 16.30 -0.52 13.06
C GLY A 114 15.39 0.58 12.51
N VAL A 115 14.59 0.30 11.47
CA VAL A 115 13.59 1.22 10.93
C VAL A 115 12.20 0.76 11.33
N GLY A 116 11.59 1.47 12.28
CA GLY A 116 10.19 1.27 12.66
C GLY A 116 9.23 2.16 11.86
N PRO A 117 7.91 2.07 12.12
CA PRO A 117 6.91 2.86 11.40
C PRO A 117 7.12 4.37 11.48
N LYS A 118 7.47 4.92 12.66
CA LYS A 118 7.74 6.36 12.83
C LYS A 118 8.96 6.82 12.04
N ALA A 119 10.03 6.01 12.04
CA ALA A 119 11.24 6.32 11.28
C ALA A 119 10.97 6.24 9.77
N GLY A 120 10.24 5.23 9.32
CA GLY A 120 9.82 5.10 7.92
C GLY A 120 8.97 6.27 7.45
N LEU A 121 8.03 6.71 8.28
CA LEU A 121 7.20 7.88 8.00
C LEU A 121 8.05 9.17 7.94
N GLY A 122 9.01 9.32 8.86
CA GLY A 122 9.96 10.44 8.87
C GLY A 122 10.81 10.50 7.60
N ILE A 123 11.28 9.36 7.10
CA ILE A 123 12.02 9.26 5.84
C ILE A 123 11.15 9.73 4.67
N LEU A 124 9.92 9.22 4.55
CA LEU A 124 8.98 9.60 3.48
C LEU A 124 8.38 11.00 3.66
N SER A 125 8.55 11.62 4.82
CA SER A 125 8.26 13.04 5.02
C SER A 125 9.39 13.94 4.51
N ALA A 126 10.64 13.47 4.54
CA ALA A 126 11.81 14.20 4.08
C ALA A 126 12.12 13.98 2.59
N LEU A 127 11.81 12.80 2.08
CA LEU A 127 12.08 12.37 0.71
C LEU A 127 10.82 11.74 0.11
N SER A 128 10.50 12.06 -1.14
CA SER A 128 9.51 11.29 -1.90
C SER A 128 10.01 9.87 -2.16
N ALA A 129 9.12 8.96 -2.57
CA ALA A 129 9.49 7.60 -2.91
C ALA A 129 10.57 7.55 -4.01
N ASP A 130 10.45 8.41 -5.03
CA ASP A 130 11.42 8.49 -6.14
C ASP A 130 12.75 9.08 -5.68
N GLU A 131 12.73 10.13 -4.86
CA GLU A 131 13.95 10.71 -4.29
C GLU A 131 14.68 9.71 -3.39
N LEU A 132 13.94 8.90 -2.63
CA LEU A 132 14.52 7.84 -1.83
C LEU A 132 15.16 6.75 -2.70
N ARG A 133 14.50 6.30 -3.75
CA ARG A 133 15.06 5.35 -4.72
C ARG A 133 16.32 5.88 -5.35
N PHE A 134 16.29 7.14 -5.78
CA PHE A 134 17.48 7.78 -6.35
C PHE A 134 18.62 7.87 -5.34
N ALA A 135 18.36 8.26 -4.10
CA ALA A 135 19.36 8.31 -3.04
C ALA A 135 19.98 6.93 -2.75
N VAL A 136 19.17 5.86 -2.79
CA VAL A 136 19.63 4.49 -2.62
C VAL A 136 20.54 4.06 -3.79
N LEU A 137 20.13 4.33 -5.02
CA LEU A 137 20.90 3.95 -6.22
C LEU A 137 22.20 4.74 -6.34
N SER A 138 22.23 5.99 -5.89
CA SER A 138 23.43 6.87 -5.92
C SER A 138 24.30 6.78 -4.66
N ASP A 139 23.97 5.88 -3.71
CA ASP A 139 24.66 5.75 -2.41
C ASP A 139 24.70 7.06 -1.59
N ASP A 140 23.65 7.91 -1.74
CA ASP A 140 23.57 9.19 -1.05
C ASP A 140 22.96 9.05 0.36
N ALA A 141 23.80 8.56 1.28
CA ALA A 141 23.44 8.44 2.69
C ALA A 141 23.15 9.80 3.35
N ALA A 142 23.73 10.89 2.85
CA ALA A 142 23.54 12.22 3.40
C ALA A 142 22.12 12.74 3.14
N ALA A 143 21.54 12.44 1.98
CA ALA A 143 20.16 12.77 1.67
C ALA A 143 19.18 12.06 2.62
N ILE A 144 19.42 10.77 2.87
CA ILE A 144 18.55 9.96 3.77
C ILE A 144 18.73 10.38 5.23
N ALA A 145 19.93 10.73 5.65
CA ALA A 145 20.23 11.18 7.01
C ALA A 145 19.61 12.55 7.36
N LYS A 146 19.01 13.26 6.40
CA LYS A 146 18.21 14.47 6.67
C LYS A 146 16.89 14.14 7.36
N ALA A 147 16.40 12.90 7.23
CA ALA A 147 15.19 12.48 7.91
C ALA A 147 15.38 12.47 9.43
N PRO A 148 14.37 12.97 10.20
CA PRO A 148 14.45 13.01 11.65
C PRO A 148 14.67 11.62 12.25
N GLY A 149 15.65 11.49 13.14
CA GLY A 149 15.96 10.24 13.82
C GLY A 149 16.79 9.23 13.01
N ILE A 150 17.21 9.59 11.80
CA ILE A 150 18.06 8.75 10.95
C ILE A 150 19.51 9.26 10.97
N GLY A 151 20.40 8.50 11.61
CA GLY A 151 21.83 8.79 11.60
C GLY A 151 22.53 8.24 10.37
N LYS A 152 23.78 8.66 10.16
CA LYS A 152 24.58 8.19 9.01
C LYS A 152 24.70 6.66 8.93
N LYS A 153 24.90 5.98 10.06
CA LYS A 153 25.00 4.50 10.11
C LYS A 153 23.70 3.83 9.68
N THR A 154 22.57 4.34 10.15
CA THR A 154 21.24 3.82 9.75
C THR A 154 20.98 4.10 8.28
N ALA A 155 21.33 5.28 7.76
CA ALA A 155 21.21 5.61 6.34
C ALA A 155 22.06 4.70 5.45
N GLN A 156 23.31 4.43 5.82
CA GLN A 156 24.18 3.51 5.10
C GLN A 156 23.66 2.08 5.09
N LYS A 157 23.16 1.60 6.25
CA LYS A 157 22.54 0.28 6.36
C LYS A 157 21.28 0.17 5.52
N LEU A 158 20.47 1.21 5.53
CA LEU A 158 19.24 1.31 4.74
C LEU A 158 19.53 1.22 3.25
N ILE A 159 20.54 1.94 2.77
CA ILE A 159 21.01 1.86 1.36
C ILE A 159 21.40 0.43 1.01
N LEU A 160 22.22 -0.20 1.85
CA LEU A 160 22.70 -1.56 1.58
C LEU A 160 21.55 -2.57 1.50
N GLU A 161 20.62 -2.53 2.46
CA GLU A 161 19.50 -3.46 2.49
C GLU A 161 18.44 -3.18 1.42
N LEU A 162 18.17 -1.91 1.09
CA LEU A 162 17.20 -1.55 0.05
C LEU A 162 17.71 -1.76 -1.36
N LYS A 163 19.02 -1.57 -1.60
CA LYS A 163 19.62 -1.78 -2.92
C LYS A 163 19.36 -3.19 -3.42
N ASP A 164 19.61 -4.19 -2.58
CA ASP A 164 19.35 -5.59 -2.91
C ASP A 164 17.86 -5.85 -3.20
N LYS A 165 16.94 -5.20 -2.48
CA LYS A 165 15.50 -5.37 -2.65
C LYS A 165 14.99 -4.69 -3.93
N LEU A 166 15.48 -3.50 -4.25
CA LEU A 166 15.09 -2.75 -5.44
C LEU A 166 15.63 -3.43 -6.71
N ASP A 167 16.86 -3.93 -6.71
CA ASP A 167 17.42 -4.68 -7.82
C ASP A 167 16.62 -5.96 -8.13
N LEU A 168 16.11 -6.62 -7.10
CA LEU A 168 15.23 -7.79 -7.26
C LEU A 168 13.87 -7.43 -7.86
N GLU A 169 13.31 -6.29 -7.50
CA GLU A 169 12.03 -5.81 -8.07
C GLU A 169 12.17 -5.44 -9.54
N GLU A 170 13.19 -4.68 -9.91
CA GLU A 170 13.46 -4.33 -11.30
C GLU A 170 13.74 -5.58 -12.17
N ALA A 171 14.53 -6.52 -11.64
CA ALA A 171 14.78 -7.78 -12.34
C ALA A 171 13.51 -8.62 -12.54
N PHE A 172 12.57 -8.55 -11.60
CA PHE A 172 11.30 -9.25 -11.70
C PHE A 172 10.35 -8.58 -12.70
N GLU A 173 10.26 -7.25 -12.69
CA GLU A 173 9.45 -6.50 -13.66
C GLU A 173 9.96 -6.67 -15.09
N GLN A 174 11.28 -6.65 -15.30
CA GLN A 174 11.89 -6.92 -16.59
C GLN A 174 11.57 -8.32 -17.10
N LYS A 175 11.56 -9.33 -16.23
CA LYS A 175 11.16 -10.70 -16.64
C LYS A 175 9.69 -10.79 -17.01
N LEU A 176 8.81 -10.09 -16.32
CA LEU A 176 7.38 -10.07 -16.65
C LEU A 176 7.10 -9.33 -17.96
N SER A 177 7.80 -8.24 -18.23
CA SER A 177 7.65 -7.48 -19.48
C SER A 177 8.18 -8.24 -20.72
N HIS A 178 9.13 -9.15 -20.54
CA HIS A 178 9.67 -10.00 -21.64
C HIS A 178 8.80 -11.25 -21.90
N GLN A 179 7.87 -11.57 -21.02
CA GLN A 179 6.93 -12.69 -21.18
C GLN A 179 5.54 -12.26 -21.71
N ALA A 180 5.34 -10.99 -21.83
CA ALA A 180 4.16 -10.39 -22.45
C ALA A 180 4.46 -10.00 -23.91
#